data_7c9cafcb4a2d5cb4e86dd9fd34ac7d1b
#
_entry.id   7c9cafcb4a2d5cb4e86dd9fd34ac7d1b
#
_cell.length_a   1.000
_cell.length_b   1.000
_cell.length_c   1.000
_cell.angle_alpha   90.00
_cell.angle_beta   90.00
_cell.angle_gamma   90.00
#
_symmetry.space_group_name_H-M   'P 1'
#
loop_
_entity.id
_entity.type
_entity.pdbx_description
1 polymer ?
#
loop_
_entity_poly.entity_id
_entity_poly.type
_entity_poly.pdbx_seq_one_letter_code
_entity_poly.pdbx_strand_id
1 'polypeptide(L)'
;ALDGFDPDEEEGFVEVSERSPLDRWILSRLHTVSNAYHDQFVAWDFHKAGRDLESFVVNDLSNWYVRRSRRRLWDEADSSDKRACQHTLHEVLLTVCRLMAPVAPFMPDQIHRDLTGVSVHLADWPVGSKLVDSTLPPQDWALEQEMALVRTLAETGRRIRVEADRRQRLPCKSGWIVGGPDISQFHDLLSEELNVESLTTEDDLERFQRIVIEPNRKSLGAKCRQDLPAVLALLAEADPDNLLLEIDAGICILEGYDITMEDIEIRRVEQEGYAAATISDEDIGDVSLVLDMVLDQDLLSKGLARDIIRRVQSKRKDLDLDVEATINLAVWIDGLDLSDSDWGHLQSEVRAGSASLNQGIAKGDNFE
;
A
#
# COMPACT_ATOMS: atom_id res chain seq x y z
N ALA A 1 -12.86 15.07 23.49
CA ALA A 1 -11.95 14.07 22.95
C ALA A 1 -11.14 13.47 24.09
N LEU A 2 -10.77 12.18 24.00
CA LEU A 2 -10.00 11.49 25.05
C LEU A 2 -8.62 12.13 25.27
N ASP A 3 -8.09 12.81 24.25
CA ASP A 3 -6.74 13.41 24.24
C ASP A 3 -6.77 14.94 24.50
N GLY A 4 -7.91 15.51 24.91
CA GLY A 4 -8.03 16.94 25.17
C GLY A 4 -7.97 17.84 23.92
N PHE A 5 -8.16 17.29 22.71
CA PHE A 5 -8.21 18.07 21.48
C PHE A 5 -9.35 19.09 21.50
N ASP A 6 -9.01 20.35 21.35
CA ASP A 6 -9.95 21.46 21.17
C ASP A 6 -9.75 22.05 19.77
N PRO A 7 -10.76 21.97 18.88
CA PRO A 7 -10.63 22.49 17.53
C PRO A 7 -10.52 24.02 17.46
N ASP A 8 -10.94 24.73 18.51
CA ASP A 8 -10.94 26.20 18.58
C ASP A 8 -9.64 26.77 19.19
N GLU A 9 -8.73 25.88 19.63
CA GLU A 9 -7.45 26.29 20.18
C GLU A 9 -6.49 26.71 19.05
N GLU A 10 -6.10 28.00 19.02
CA GLU A 10 -5.16 28.54 18.05
C GLU A 10 -3.73 28.01 18.24
N GLU A 11 -3.38 27.63 19.47
CA GLU A 11 -2.06 27.08 19.80
C GLU A 11 -1.86 25.68 19.21
N GLY A 12 -0.99 25.58 18.21
CA GLY A 12 -0.69 24.33 17.51
C GLY A 12 -1.56 24.06 16.29
N PHE A 13 -2.35 25.02 15.83
CA PHE A 13 -2.99 24.92 14.53
C PHE A 13 -1.92 24.84 13.42
N VAL A 14 -2.09 23.90 12.51
CA VAL A 14 -1.20 23.69 11.35
C VAL A 14 -1.94 24.05 10.08
N GLU A 15 -1.38 24.98 9.33
CA GLU A 15 -1.94 25.37 8.02
C GLU A 15 -2.01 24.17 7.08
N VAL A 16 -3.07 24.09 6.27
CA VAL A 16 -3.30 22.93 5.39
C VAL A 16 -2.11 22.67 4.45
N SER A 17 -1.47 23.73 3.96
CA SER A 17 -0.29 23.63 3.09
C SER A 17 0.92 22.99 3.76
N GLU A 18 0.98 23.02 5.09
CA GLU A 18 2.07 22.48 5.91
C GLU A 18 1.75 21.08 6.45
N ARG A 19 0.50 20.62 6.30
CA ARG A 19 0.07 19.26 6.71
C ARG A 19 0.69 18.20 5.80
N SER A 20 0.68 16.96 6.28
CA SER A 20 1.20 15.83 5.53
C SER A 20 0.50 15.67 4.16
N PRO A 21 1.16 15.09 3.16
CA PRO A 21 0.52 14.81 1.87
C PRO A 21 -0.76 13.99 1.99
N LEU A 22 -0.83 13.10 2.98
CA LEU A 22 -2.02 12.29 3.25
C LEU A 22 -3.19 13.14 3.77
N ASP A 23 -2.92 14.12 4.64
CA ASP A 23 -3.94 15.05 5.14
C ASP A 23 -4.45 15.96 4.03
N ARG A 24 -3.56 16.53 3.23
CA ARG A 24 -3.92 17.36 2.08
C ARG A 24 -4.74 16.59 1.05
N TRP A 25 -4.36 15.33 0.81
CA TRP A 25 -5.09 14.47 -0.11
C TRP A 25 -6.54 14.22 0.33
N ILE A 26 -6.78 13.84 1.61
CA ILE A 26 -8.16 13.55 2.05
C ILE A 26 -9.05 14.80 2.01
N LEU A 27 -8.49 15.99 2.28
CA LEU A 27 -9.19 17.25 2.16
C LEU A 27 -9.52 17.60 0.69
N SER A 28 -8.58 17.38 -0.24
CA SER A 28 -8.84 17.51 -1.67
C SER A 28 -9.94 16.56 -2.14
N ARG A 29 -9.87 15.30 -1.73
CA ARG A 29 -10.91 14.28 -2.03
C ARG A 29 -12.27 14.68 -1.47
N LEU A 30 -12.30 15.20 -0.24
CA LEU A 30 -13.52 15.71 0.37
C LEU A 30 -14.14 16.82 -0.47
N HIS A 31 -13.32 17.76 -0.94
CA HIS A 31 -13.78 18.85 -1.82
C HIS A 31 -14.36 18.30 -3.13
N THR A 32 -13.65 17.36 -3.79
CA THR A 32 -14.12 16.69 -5.02
C THR A 32 -15.47 16.01 -4.82
N VAL A 33 -15.57 15.19 -3.76
CA VAL A 33 -16.79 14.42 -3.45
C VAL A 33 -17.94 15.36 -3.05
N SER A 34 -17.67 16.42 -2.28
CA SER A 34 -18.68 17.37 -1.87
C SER A 34 -19.32 18.09 -3.06
N ASN A 35 -18.51 18.54 -4.03
CA ASN A 35 -19.01 19.18 -5.24
C ASN A 35 -19.84 18.20 -6.10
N ALA A 36 -19.32 16.99 -6.33
CA ALA A 36 -20.04 15.96 -7.07
C ALA A 36 -21.37 15.58 -6.39
N TYR A 37 -21.36 15.45 -5.06
CA TYR A 37 -22.56 15.20 -4.26
C TYR A 37 -23.60 16.30 -4.43
N HIS A 38 -23.17 17.58 -4.36
CA HIS A 38 -24.06 18.72 -4.57
C HIS A 38 -24.72 18.69 -5.95
N ASP A 39 -23.92 18.52 -7.00
CA ASP A 39 -24.42 18.51 -8.39
C ASP A 39 -25.42 17.38 -8.61
N GLN A 40 -25.12 16.19 -8.11
CA GLN A 40 -26.00 15.02 -8.17
C GLN A 40 -27.29 15.26 -7.35
N PHE A 41 -27.18 15.87 -6.18
CA PHE A 41 -28.32 16.17 -5.32
C PHE A 41 -29.25 17.16 -5.97
N VAL A 42 -28.72 18.23 -6.59
CA VAL A 42 -29.50 19.24 -7.37
C VAL A 42 -30.12 18.59 -8.61
N ALA A 43 -29.44 17.65 -9.24
CA ALA A 43 -29.95 16.86 -10.37
C ALA A 43 -30.98 15.79 -9.99
N TRP A 44 -31.30 15.61 -8.69
CA TRP A 44 -32.19 14.58 -8.13
C TRP A 44 -31.65 13.15 -8.30
N ASP A 45 -30.35 12.99 -8.53
CA ASP A 45 -29.67 11.67 -8.58
C ASP A 45 -29.17 11.26 -7.19
N PHE A 46 -30.10 11.10 -6.26
CA PHE A 46 -29.78 10.78 -4.86
C PHE A 46 -29.07 9.43 -4.69
N HIS A 47 -29.34 8.50 -5.61
CA HIS A 47 -28.71 7.19 -5.55
C HIS A 47 -27.20 7.24 -5.82
N LYS A 48 -26.82 8.02 -6.84
CA LYS A 48 -25.41 8.25 -7.16
C LYS A 48 -24.72 9.06 -6.07
N ALA A 49 -25.36 10.13 -5.62
CA ALA A 49 -24.86 10.95 -4.52
C ALA A 49 -24.55 10.11 -3.26
N GLY A 50 -25.50 9.26 -2.86
CA GLY A 50 -25.31 8.38 -1.70
C GLY A 50 -24.17 7.37 -1.88
N ARG A 51 -24.03 6.78 -3.06
CA ARG A 51 -22.93 5.82 -3.34
C ARG A 51 -21.56 6.48 -3.35
N ASP A 52 -21.44 7.65 -3.94
CA ASP A 52 -20.16 8.36 -4.03
C ASP A 52 -19.71 8.81 -2.64
N LEU A 53 -20.64 9.29 -1.80
CA LEU A 53 -20.34 9.63 -0.40
C LEU A 53 -20.00 8.37 0.43
N GLU A 54 -20.75 7.27 0.27
CA GLU A 54 -20.44 5.98 0.92
C GLU A 54 -19.04 5.50 0.54
N SER A 55 -18.72 5.55 -0.77
CA SER A 55 -17.40 5.16 -1.26
C SER A 55 -16.29 6.00 -0.63
N PHE A 56 -16.48 7.32 -0.54
CA PHE A 56 -15.53 8.20 0.14
C PHE A 56 -15.35 7.82 1.61
N VAL A 57 -16.45 7.66 2.35
CA VAL A 57 -16.39 7.36 3.80
C VAL A 57 -15.74 6.00 4.06
N VAL A 58 -16.08 4.99 3.27
CA VAL A 58 -15.57 3.63 3.47
C VAL A 58 -14.15 3.47 2.93
N ASN A 59 -13.91 3.84 1.68
CA ASN A 59 -12.66 3.52 0.98
C ASN A 59 -11.58 4.56 1.21
N ASP A 60 -11.93 5.86 1.14
CA ASP A 60 -10.93 6.93 1.25
C ASP A 60 -10.69 7.31 2.72
N LEU A 61 -11.75 7.57 3.48
CA LEU A 61 -11.62 8.01 4.87
C LEU A 61 -11.27 6.83 5.79
N SER A 62 -12.11 5.81 5.90
CA SER A 62 -11.95 4.76 6.91
C SER A 62 -10.83 3.78 6.56
N ASN A 63 -10.90 3.15 5.37
CA ASN A 63 -9.98 2.08 4.97
C ASN A 63 -8.61 2.59 4.56
N TRP A 64 -8.46 3.87 4.21
CA TRP A 64 -7.18 4.43 3.80
C TRP A 64 -6.68 5.48 4.80
N TYR A 65 -7.30 6.65 4.90
CA TYR A 65 -6.82 7.76 5.72
C TYR A 65 -6.73 7.40 7.21
N VAL A 66 -7.82 6.99 7.84
CA VAL A 66 -7.85 6.68 9.28
C VAL A 66 -6.92 5.50 9.60
N ARG A 67 -6.90 4.47 8.76
CA ARG A 67 -6.01 3.32 8.96
C ARG A 67 -4.54 3.71 8.94
N ARG A 68 -4.13 4.62 8.04
CA ARG A 68 -2.74 5.10 7.93
C ARG A 68 -2.38 6.08 9.04
N SER A 69 -3.34 6.84 9.52
CA SER A 69 -3.15 7.86 10.56
C SER A 69 -3.17 7.31 11.98
N ARG A 70 -3.42 6.00 12.18
CA ARG A 70 -3.56 5.42 13.53
C ARG A 70 -2.37 5.68 14.43
N ARG A 71 -1.14 5.50 13.95
CA ARG A 71 0.08 5.75 14.74
C ARG A 71 0.17 7.19 15.18
N ARG A 72 -0.12 8.13 14.27
CA ARG A 72 -0.13 9.57 14.55
C ARG A 72 -1.17 9.93 15.62
N LEU A 73 -2.39 9.39 15.52
CA LEU A 73 -3.48 9.64 16.46
C LEU A 73 -3.26 9.02 17.84
N TRP A 74 -2.54 7.91 17.92
CA TRP A 74 -2.29 7.17 19.17
C TRP A 74 -0.93 7.48 19.79
N ASP A 75 -0.15 8.36 19.18
CA ASP A 75 1.09 8.84 19.78
C ASP A 75 0.79 9.56 21.11
N GLU A 76 1.54 9.23 22.14
CA GLU A 76 1.42 9.89 23.44
C GLU A 76 1.94 11.33 23.40
N ALA A 77 2.87 11.62 22.48
CA ALA A 77 3.39 12.95 22.27
C ALA A 77 2.36 13.85 21.57
N ASP A 78 2.14 15.03 22.11
CA ASP A 78 1.35 16.07 21.47
C ASP A 78 2.19 16.79 20.41
N SER A 79 2.30 16.15 19.25
CA SER A 79 3.07 16.65 18.11
C SER A 79 2.22 17.51 17.17
N SER A 80 2.86 18.41 16.44
CA SER A 80 2.18 19.20 15.38
C SER A 80 1.56 18.29 14.31
N ASP A 81 2.18 17.13 14.04
CA ASP A 81 1.66 16.14 13.10
C ASP A 81 0.37 15.46 13.62
N LYS A 82 0.33 15.13 14.93
CA LYS A 82 -0.89 14.61 15.57
C LYS A 82 -2.01 15.64 15.52
N ARG A 83 -1.72 16.91 15.86
CA ARG A 83 -2.70 18.01 15.81
C ARG A 83 -3.21 18.25 14.39
N ALA A 84 -2.31 18.26 13.37
CA ALA A 84 -2.70 18.36 11.98
C ALA A 84 -3.67 17.24 11.55
N CYS A 85 -3.41 16.02 11.97
CA CYS A 85 -4.28 14.88 11.71
C CYS A 85 -5.64 15.02 12.40
N GLN A 86 -5.67 15.48 13.66
CA GLN A 86 -6.91 15.69 14.42
C GLN A 86 -7.77 16.79 13.79
N HIS A 87 -7.18 17.94 13.43
CA HIS A 87 -7.88 19.00 12.70
C HIS A 87 -8.43 18.51 11.37
N THR A 88 -7.61 17.80 10.59
CA THR A 88 -8.06 17.24 9.30
C THR A 88 -9.25 16.30 9.48
N LEU A 89 -9.18 15.38 10.46
CA LEU A 89 -10.27 14.45 10.72
C LEU A 89 -11.53 15.17 11.20
N HIS A 90 -11.40 16.19 12.03
CA HIS A 90 -12.51 17.03 12.49
C HIS A 90 -13.21 17.73 11.31
N GLU A 91 -12.46 18.39 10.43
CA GLU A 91 -12.99 19.06 9.23
C GLU A 91 -13.73 18.06 8.31
N VAL A 92 -13.14 16.88 8.08
CA VAL A 92 -13.76 15.84 7.27
C VAL A 92 -15.06 15.34 7.89
N LEU A 93 -15.08 15.04 9.19
CA LEU A 93 -16.27 14.55 9.88
C LEU A 93 -17.41 15.56 9.87
N LEU A 94 -17.13 16.83 10.14
CA LEU A 94 -18.14 17.89 10.10
C LEU A 94 -18.77 18.01 8.70
N THR A 95 -17.94 17.99 7.66
CA THR A 95 -18.43 18.11 6.28
C THR A 95 -19.26 16.88 5.89
N VAL A 96 -18.80 15.67 6.22
CA VAL A 96 -19.56 14.43 5.99
C VAL A 96 -20.91 14.47 6.72
N CYS A 97 -20.96 14.94 7.97
CA CYS A 97 -22.23 15.08 8.71
C CYS A 97 -23.19 16.01 8.00
N ARG A 98 -22.71 17.16 7.49
CA ARG A 98 -23.54 18.13 6.76
C ARG A 98 -24.08 17.53 5.45
N LEU A 99 -23.26 16.81 4.69
CA LEU A 99 -23.69 16.14 3.45
C LEU A 99 -24.70 15.01 3.72
N MET A 100 -24.54 14.27 4.80
CA MET A 100 -25.43 13.16 5.16
C MET A 100 -26.77 13.59 5.76
N ALA A 101 -26.84 14.75 6.38
CA ALA A 101 -28.00 15.21 7.14
C ALA A 101 -29.33 15.17 6.38
N PRO A 102 -29.43 15.51 5.08
CA PRO A 102 -30.67 15.44 4.32
C PRO A 102 -31.20 14.01 4.11
N VAL A 103 -30.32 13.00 4.12
CA VAL A 103 -30.65 11.60 3.84
C VAL A 103 -30.80 10.78 5.12
N ALA A 104 -29.91 11.03 6.07
CA ALA A 104 -29.86 10.32 7.36
C ALA A 104 -29.82 11.34 8.51
N PRO A 105 -30.95 11.92 8.93
CA PRO A 105 -30.96 13.13 9.77
C PRO A 105 -30.50 12.92 11.21
N PHE A 106 -30.57 11.71 11.78
CA PHE A 106 -30.38 11.51 13.21
C PHE A 106 -28.93 11.27 13.62
N MET A 107 -28.23 10.35 12.95
CA MET A 107 -26.86 9.99 13.30
C MET A 107 -25.87 11.15 13.03
N PRO A 108 -25.90 11.83 11.86
CA PRO A 108 -25.07 12.98 11.63
C PRO A 108 -25.35 14.15 12.58
N ASP A 109 -26.62 14.36 13.00
CA ASP A 109 -26.96 15.39 13.97
C ASP A 109 -26.33 15.10 15.34
N GLN A 110 -26.39 13.85 15.79
CA GLN A 110 -25.76 13.46 17.05
C GLN A 110 -24.25 13.67 17.01
N ILE A 111 -23.58 13.19 15.94
CA ILE A 111 -22.13 13.35 15.77
C ILE A 111 -21.74 14.83 15.72
N HIS A 112 -22.48 15.64 14.94
CA HIS A 112 -22.21 17.05 14.80
C HIS A 112 -22.40 17.80 16.12
N ARG A 113 -23.42 17.46 16.93
CA ARG A 113 -23.60 18.01 18.27
C ARG A 113 -22.50 17.62 19.25
N ASP A 114 -22.04 16.39 19.16
CA ASP A 114 -20.94 15.91 20.02
C ASP A 114 -19.63 16.63 19.69
N LEU A 115 -19.43 17.04 18.43
CA LEU A 115 -18.24 17.76 17.98
C LEU A 115 -18.32 19.28 18.17
N THR A 116 -19.52 19.90 18.04
CA THR A 116 -19.67 21.37 17.98
C THR A 116 -20.65 21.94 19.02
N GLY A 117 -21.42 21.11 19.69
CA GLY A 117 -22.52 21.52 20.54
C GLY A 117 -23.77 21.98 19.78
N VAL A 118 -23.77 22.05 18.44
CA VAL A 118 -24.85 22.61 17.62
C VAL A 118 -25.44 21.55 16.69
N SER A 119 -26.74 21.64 16.40
CA SER A 119 -27.40 20.74 15.45
C SER A 119 -26.88 20.93 14.02
N VAL A 120 -26.63 19.84 13.32
CA VAL A 120 -26.23 19.84 11.90
C VAL A 120 -27.28 20.52 11.00
N HIS A 121 -28.56 20.47 11.39
CA HIS A 121 -29.68 21.08 10.63
C HIS A 121 -29.69 22.58 10.71
N LEU A 122 -28.88 23.20 11.56
CA LEU A 122 -28.67 24.64 11.65
C LEU A 122 -27.37 25.09 10.97
N ALA A 123 -26.56 24.14 10.51
CA ALA A 123 -25.31 24.40 9.82
C ALA A 123 -25.57 24.73 8.33
N ASP A 124 -24.68 25.53 7.76
CA ASP A 124 -24.74 25.84 6.33
C ASP A 124 -24.36 24.61 5.48
N TRP A 125 -24.95 24.53 4.28
CA TRP A 125 -24.62 23.53 3.30
C TRP A 125 -23.16 23.66 2.84
N PRO A 126 -22.35 22.58 2.83
CA PRO A 126 -20.89 22.68 2.69
C PRO A 126 -20.41 22.89 1.24
N VAL A 127 -21.26 23.36 0.33
CA VAL A 127 -20.94 23.54 -1.10
C VAL A 127 -21.53 24.83 -1.65
N GLY A 128 -20.83 25.53 -2.53
CA GLY A 128 -21.25 26.72 -3.23
C GLY A 128 -20.40 27.95 -2.93
N SER A 129 -20.79 29.11 -3.47
CA SER A 129 -20.05 30.38 -3.36
C SER A 129 -19.89 30.92 -1.92
N LYS A 130 -20.57 30.32 -0.95
CA LYS A 130 -20.41 30.62 0.48
C LYS A 130 -19.28 29.86 1.14
N LEU A 131 -18.69 28.88 0.43
CA LEU A 131 -17.44 28.19 0.85
C LEU A 131 -16.20 29.11 0.80
N VAL A 132 -16.37 30.38 0.49
CA VAL A 132 -15.30 31.40 0.58
C VAL A 132 -14.75 31.51 2.01
N ASP A 133 -15.52 31.04 3.01
CA ASP A 133 -15.09 30.88 4.41
C ASP A 133 -14.78 29.41 4.78
N SER A 134 -14.79 28.48 3.81
CA SER A 134 -14.41 27.11 4.13
C SER A 134 -12.89 27.00 4.22
N THR A 135 -12.44 26.46 5.30
CA THR A 135 -11.05 26.06 5.56
C THR A 135 -10.57 24.94 4.64
N LEU A 136 -11.46 24.37 3.79
CA LEU A 136 -11.11 23.33 2.84
C LEU A 136 -10.21 23.90 1.74
N PRO A 137 -9.04 23.30 1.51
CA PRO A 137 -8.17 23.73 0.44
C PRO A 137 -8.84 23.54 -0.92
N PRO A 138 -8.43 24.28 -1.95
CA PRO A 138 -8.87 24.00 -3.30
C PRO A 138 -8.49 22.58 -3.69
N GLN A 139 -9.26 22.01 -4.61
CA GLN A 139 -8.99 20.68 -5.16
C GLN A 139 -7.59 20.62 -5.77
N ASP A 140 -6.84 19.60 -5.40
CA ASP A 140 -5.51 19.29 -5.94
C ASP A 140 -5.58 17.99 -6.76
N TRP A 141 -5.85 18.16 -8.05
CA TRP A 141 -5.96 17.03 -8.98
C TRP A 141 -4.68 16.22 -9.10
N ALA A 142 -3.53 16.87 -9.07
CA ALA A 142 -2.24 16.17 -9.17
C ALA A 142 -2.04 15.24 -7.97
N LEU A 143 -2.29 15.76 -6.77
CA LEU A 143 -2.20 14.99 -5.53
C LEU A 143 -3.20 13.82 -5.49
N GLU A 144 -4.42 14.02 -6.02
CA GLU A 144 -5.41 12.94 -6.11
C GLU A 144 -4.98 11.84 -7.09
N GLN A 145 -4.39 12.20 -8.23
CA GLN A 145 -3.86 11.23 -9.20
C GLN A 145 -2.66 10.47 -8.65
N GLU A 146 -1.72 11.16 -8.03
CA GLU A 146 -0.57 10.52 -7.37
C GLU A 146 -1.02 9.51 -6.31
N MET A 147 -1.97 9.87 -5.44
CA MET A 147 -2.49 8.94 -4.45
C MET A 147 -3.27 7.78 -5.09
N ALA A 148 -3.96 8.00 -6.19
CA ALA A 148 -4.63 6.92 -6.93
C ALA A 148 -3.60 5.90 -7.44
N LEU A 149 -2.47 6.37 -8.00
CA LEU A 149 -1.35 5.52 -8.39
C LEU A 149 -0.75 4.78 -7.19
N VAL A 150 -0.50 5.47 -6.07
CA VAL A 150 0.00 4.86 -4.83
C VAL A 150 -0.89 3.72 -4.37
N ARG A 151 -2.20 3.90 -4.39
CA ARG A 151 -3.18 2.86 -4.01
C ARG A 151 -3.16 1.68 -4.98
N THR A 152 -3.06 1.95 -6.27
CA THR A 152 -2.94 0.90 -7.31
C THR A 152 -1.64 0.11 -7.15
N LEU A 153 -0.52 0.79 -6.88
CA LEU A 153 0.76 0.14 -6.59
C LEU A 153 0.70 -0.72 -5.33
N ALA A 154 0.05 -0.24 -4.26
CA ALA A 154 -0.14 -1.02 -3.04
C ALA A 154 -0.98 -2.28 -3.29
N GLU A 155 -2.02 -2.21 -4.12
CA GLU A 155 -2.82 -3.37 -4.52
C GLU A 155 -2.03 -4.33 -5.41
N THR A 156 -1.28 -3.78 -6.37
CA THR A 156 -0.38 -4.55 -7.25
C THR A 156 0.67 -5.30 -6.44
N GLY A 157 1.28 -4.67 -5.43
CA GLY A 157 2.24 -5.33 -4.55
C GLY A 157 1.63 -6.48 -3.76
N ARG A 158 0.38 -6.35 -3.32
CA ARG A 158 -0.35 -7.48 -2.70
C ARG A 158 -0.56 -8.62 -3.68
N ARG A 159 -0.91 -8.33 -4.94
CA ARG A 159 -1.07 -9.32 -6.00
C ARG A 159 0.25 -10.03 -6.30
N ILE A 160 1.34 -9.28 -6.53
CA ILE A 160 2.69 -9.84 -6.74
C ILE A 160 3.04 -10.85 -5.64
N ARG A 161 2.80 -10.49 -4.37
CA ARG A 161 3.09 -11.37 -3.24
C ARG A 161 2.25 -12.65 -3.24
N VAL A 162 0.97 -12.56 -3.62
CA VAL A 162 0.09 -13.73 -3.71
C VAL A 162 0.56 -14.66 -4.84
N GLU A 163 0.89 -14.12 -6.00
CA GLU A 163 1.39 -14.88 -7.15
C GLU A 163 2.74 -15.56 -6.87
N ALA A 164 3.60 -14.90 -6.07
CA ALA A 164 4.88 -15.45 -5.61
C ALA A 164 4.78 -16.33 -4.35
N ASP A 165 3.58 -16.69 -3.89
CA ASP A 165 3.31 -17.42 -2.63
C ASP A 165 4.02 -16.79 -1.40
N ARG A 166 4.13 -15.46 -1.39
CA ARG A 166 4.77 -14.71 -0.32
C ARG A 166 3.75 -14.15 0.65
N ARG A 167 3.87 -14.53 1.93
CA ARG A 167 2.99 -14.00 2.98
C ARG A 167 3.18 -12.50 3.15
N GLN A 168 2.07 -11.74 3.24
CA GLN A 168 2.08 -10.28 3.40
C GLN A 168 2.89 -9.78 4.62
N ARG A 169 3.02 -10.60 5.65
CA ARG A 169 3.72 -10.25 6.90
C ARG A 169 5.23 -10.37 6.82
N LEU A 170 5.73 -11.18 5.88
CA LEU A 170 7.15 -11.27 5.63
C LEU A 170 7.57 -10.00 4.88
N PRO A 171 8.48 -9.19 5.44
CA PRO A 171 8.96 -8.03 4.71
C PRO A 171 9.76 -8.44 3.48
N CYS A 172 9.81 -7.57 2.49
CA CYS A 172 10.80 -7.63 1.43
C CYS A 172 11.92 -6.64 1.75
N LYS A 173 13.13 -6.94 1.34
CA LYS A 173 14.27 -6.06 1.59
C LYS A 173 14.15 -4.77 0.78
N SER A 174 13.81 -4.90 -0.49
CA SER A 174 13.73 -3.77 -1.40
C SER A 174 12.52 -3.86 -2.33
N GLY A 175 12.04 -2.71 -2.75
CA GLY A 175 11.08 -2.54 -3.82
C GLY A 175 11.51 -1.41 -4.74
N TRP A 176 11.10 -1.47 -6.00
CA TRP A 176 11.41 -0.47 -7.01
C TRP A 176 10.15 -0.11 -7.79
N ILE A 177 10.01 1.19 -8.03
CA ILE A 177 9.02 1.73 -8.95
C ILE A 177 9.76 2.10 -10.20
N VAL A 178 9.37 1.56 -11.35
CA VAL A 178 10.02 1.82 -12.62
C VAL A 178 9.05 2.55 -13.54
N GLY A 179 9.44 3.75 -13.96
CA GLY A 179 8.60 4.61 -14.78
C GLY A 179 7.51 5.35 -14.02
N GLY A 180 6.68 6.10 -14.73
CA GLY A 180 5.57 6.88 -14.20
C GLY A 180 5.97 8.23 -13.60
N PRO A 181 4.99 8.95 -13.00
CA PRO A 181 5.23 10.24 -12.36
C PRO A 181 6.00 10.11 -11.05
N ASP A 182 6.60 11.21 -10.61
CA ASP A 182 7.25 11.29 -9.30
C ASP A 182 6.20 11.25 -8.17
N ILE A 183 6.27 10.19 -7.36
CA ILE A 183 5.45 10.00 -6.17
C ILE A 183 6.31 9.90 -4.89
N SER A 184 7.50 10.46 -4.91
CA SER A 184 8.47 10.37 -3.81
C SER A 184 7.91 10.85 -2.46
N GLN A 185 7.00 11.83 -2.46
CA GLN A 185 6.32 12.28 -1.25
C GLN A 185 5.49 11.19 -0.55
N PHE A 186 5.18 10.08 -1.22
CA PHE A 186 4.44 8.94 -0.68
C PHE A 186 5.28 7.67 -0.51
N HIS A 187 6.60 7.74 -0.71
CA HIS A 187 7.46 6.55 -0.61
C HIS A 187 7.38 5.88 0.75
N ASP A 188 7.38 6.64 1.85
CA ASP A 188 7.26 6.08 3.20
C ASP A 188 5.92 5.35 3.38
N LEU A 189 4.82 5.99 2.97
CA LEU A 189 3.48 5.41 3.05
C LEU A 189 3.39 4.12 2.21
N LEU A 190 3.92 4.15 0.99
CA LEU A 190 3.89 3.00 0.09
C LEU A 190 4.82 1.88 0.57
N SER A 191 5.98 2.20 1.15
CA SER A 191 6.89 1.23 1.76
C SER A 191 6.21 0.46 2.90
N GLU A 192 5.46 1.17 3.75
CA GLU A 192 4.67 0.54 4.81
C GLU A 192 3.56 -0.37 4.25
N GLU A 193 2.83 0.08 3.21
CA GLU A 193 1.77 -0.71 2.57
C GLU A 193 2.31 -1.96 1.89
N LEU A 194 3.43 -1.83 1.19
CA LEU A 194 4.11 -2.93 0.52
C LEU A 194 4.87 -3.83 1.49
N ASN A 195 5.08 -3.39 2.72
CA ASN A 195 5.93 -4.04 3.71
C ASN A 195 7.33 -4.30 3.13
N VAL A 196 7.97 -3.25 2.63
CA VAL A 196 9.37 -3.25 2.14
C VAL A 196 10.22 -2.36 3.04
N GLU A 197 11.50 -2.70 3.22
CA GLU A 197 12.43 -1.91 4.05
C GLU A 197 12.97 -0.69 3.31
N SER A 198 13.08 -0.79 1.99
CA SER A 198 13.47 0.31 1.12
C SER A 198 12.64 0.33 -0.16
N LEU A 199 12.22 1.50 -0.59
CA LEU A 199 11.52 1.73 -1.84
C LEU A 199 12.25 2.82 -2.61
N THR A 200 12.61 2.55 -3.86
CA THR A 200 13.33 3.51 -4.72
C THR A 200 12.70 3.56 -6.11
N THR A 201 12.91 4.66 -6.80
CA THR A 201 12.52 4.81 -8.21
C THR A 201 13.70 4.45 -9.09
N GLU A 202 13.45 3.74 -10.19
CA GLU A 202 14.42 3.38 -11.21
C GLU A 202 13.87 3.72 -12.59
N ASP A 203 14.76 4.01 -13.52
CA ASP A 203 14.38 4.38 -14.89
C ASP A 203 14.28 3.16 -15.81
N ASP A 204 14.92 2.05 -15.46
CA ASP A 204 15.07 0.90 -16.32
C ASP A 204 14.61 -0.41 -15.65
N LEU A 205 13.68 -1.10 -16.31
CA LEU A 205 13.17 -2.40 -15.90
C LEU A 205 14.12 -3.55 -16.30
N GLU A 206 15.00 -3.35 -17.28
CA GLU A 206 15.90 -4.40 -17.80
C GLU A 206 16.81 -4.98 -16.72
N ARG A 207 17.17 -4.18 -15.73
CA ARG A 207 17.95 -4.60 -14.55
C ARG A 207 17.31 -5.77 -13.77
N PHE A 208 16.00 -5.89 -13.80
CA PHE A 208 15.21 -6.89 -13.07
C PHE A 208 14.70 -8.02 -13.94
N GLN A 209 15.02 -7.98 -15.23
CA GLN A 209 14.59 -8.93 -16.22
C GLN A 209 15.78 -9.66 -16.81
N ARG A 210 15.53 -10.88 -17.27
CA ARG A 210 16.44 -11.62 -18.12
C ARG A 210 15.75 -11.94 -19.43
N ILE A 211 16.52 -11.97 -20.48
CA ILE A 211 16.05 -12.41 -21.78
C ILE A 211 16.00 -13.96 -21.77
N VAL A 212 14.86 -14.48 -22.20
CA VAL A 212 14.67 -15.91 -22.46
C VAL A 212 14.31 -16.05 -23.93
N ILE A 213 15.02 -16.88 -24.62
CA ILE A 213 14.77 -17.20 -26.02
C ILE A 213 13.93 -18.46 -26.08
N GLU A 214 12.70 -18.34 -26.58
CA GLU A 214 11.86 -19.50 -26.86
C GLU A 214 11.96 -19.86 -28.34
N PRO A 215 12.26 -21.12 -28.69
CA PRO A 215 12.34 -21.53 -30.08
C PRO A 215 10.97 -21.56 -30.76
N ASN A 216 10.83 -20.93 -31.89
CA ASN A 216 9.65 -21.04 -32.73
C ASN A 216 9.60 -22.41 -33.40
N ARG A 217 8.98 -23.37 -32.73
CA ARG A 217 8.93 -24.76 -33.20
C ARG A 217 8.29 -24.93 -34.57
N LYS A 218 7.45 -23.99 -35.03
CA LYS A 218 6.80 -24.04 -36.32
C LYS A 218 7.80 -23.69 -37.41
N SER A 219 8.56 -22.63 -37.27
CA SER A 219 9.60 -22.20 -38.19
C SER A 219 10.75 -23.22 -38.23
N LEU A 220 11.33 -23.53 -37.07
CA LEU A 220 12.42 -24.48 -36.92
C LEU A 220 12.04 -25.90 -37.39
N GLY A 221 10.80 -26.33 -37.14
CA GLY A 221 10.32 -27.64 -37.62
C GLY A 221 10.28 -27.77 -39.12
N ALA A 222 9.93 -26.70 -39.82
CA ALA A 222 9.96 -26.67 -41.30
C ALA A 222 11.41 -26.67 -41.82
N LYS A 223 12.32 -26.00 -41.13
CA LYS A 223 13.71 -25.77 -41.51
C LYS A 223 14.63 -26.96 -41.16
N CYS A 224 14.58 -27.44 -39.93
CA CYS A 224 15.54 -28.41 -39.38
C CYS A 224 15.06 -29.88 -39.44
N ARG A 225 13.77 -30.12 -39.62
CA ARG A 225 13.15 -31.46 -39.72
C ARG A 225 13.66 -32.50 -38.73
N GLN A 226 14.56 -33.40 -39.16
CA GLN A 226 15.09 -34.50 -38.31
C GLN A 226 16.07 -33.99 -37.23
N ASP A 227 16.75 -32.87 -37.48
CA ASP A 227 17.77 -32.30 -36.59
C ASP A 227 17.15 -31.30 -35.58
N LEU A 228 15.82 -31.09 -35.65
CA LEU A 228 15.11 -30.20 -34.72
C LEU A 228 15.44 -30.43 -33.24
N PRO A 229 15.51 -31.68 -32.72
CA PRO A 229 15.84 -31.90 -31.30
C PRO A 229 17.25 -31.41 -30.91
N ALA A 230 18.21 -31.56 -31.82
CA ALA A 230 19.59 -31.09 -31.59
C ALA A 230 19.66 -29.56 -31.59
N VAL A 231 19.00 -28.90 -32.53
CA VAL A 231 18.93 -27.44 -32.60
C VAL A 231 18.21 -26.87 -31.38
N LEU A 232 17.12 -27.49 -30.92
CA LEU A 232 16.42 -27.07 -29.71
C LEU A 232 17.29 -27.21 -28.43
N ALA A 233 18.10 -28.25 -28.36
CA ALA A 233 19.03 -28.45 -27.23
C ALA A 233 20.11 -27.37 -27.20
N LEU A 234 20.70 -27.06 -28.35
CA LEU A 234 21.69 -25.99 -28.48
C LEU A 234 21.13 -24.60 -28.17
N LEU A 235 19.90 -24.31 -28.63
CA LEU A 235 19.21 -23.07 -28.28
C LEU A 235 18.92 -22.95 -26.79
N ALA A 236 18.60 -24.05 -26.11
CA ALA A 236 18.33 -24.06 -24.67
C ALA A 236 19.59 -23.90 -23.80
N GLU A 237 20.76 -24.30 -24.33
CA GLU A 237 22.05 -24.16 -23.66
C GLU A 237 22.80 -22.86 -24.00
N ALA A 238 22.37 -22.17 -25.07
CA ALA A 238 23.02 -20.95 -25.51
C ALA A 238 22.77 -19.79 -24.52
N ASP A 239 23.79 -18.94 -24.37
CA ASP A 239 23.62 -17.65 -23.69
C ASP A 239 22.74 -16.73 -24.53
N PRO A 240 21.60 -16.26 -24.00
CA PRO A 240 20.64 -15.44 -24.78
C PRO A 240 21.24 -14.19 -25.38
N ASP A 241 22.09 -13.48 -24.64
CA ASP A 241 22.66 -12.20 -25.10
C ASP A 241 23.65 -12.42 -26.25
N ASN A 242 24.51 -13.43 -26.15
CA ASN A 242 25.42 -13.78 -27.21
C ASN A 242 24.68 -14.30 -28.46
N LEU A 243 23.65 -15.12 -28.26
CA LEU A 243 22.86 -15.68 -29.35
C LEU A 243 22.15 -14.57 -30.13
N LEU A 244 21.60 -13.57 -29.47
CA LEU A 244 20.97 -12.42 -30.15
C LEU A 244 21.98 -11.61 -30.94
N LEU A 245 23.17 -11.38 -30.42
CA LEU A 245 24.25 -10.70 -31.14
C LEU A 245 24.67 -11.48 -32.39
N GLU A 246 24.75 -12.80 -32.33
CA GLU A 246 25.09 -13.65 -33.47
C GLU A 246 23.97 -13.64 -34.54
N ILE A 247 22.70 -13.66 -34.11
CA ILE A 247 21.55 -13.61 -35.04
C ILE A 247 21.49 -12.25 -35.72
N ASP A 248 21.66 -11.14 -34.98
CA ASP A 248 21.68 -9.79 -35.54
C ASP A 248 22.84 -9.58 -36.53
N ALA A 249 23.98 -10.20 -36.25
CA ALA A 249 25.12 -10.22 -37.16
C ALA A 249 24.94 -11.13 -38.38
N GLY A 250 23.89 -11.95 -38.40
CA GLY A 250 23.63 -12.93 -39.46
C GLY A 250 24.63 -14.08 -39.52
N ILE A 251 25.24 -14.42 -38.39
CA ILE A 251 26.28 -15.46 -38.30
C ILE A 251 25.89 -16.65 -37.40
N CYS A 252 24.67 -16.69 -36.88
CA CYS A 252 24.20 -17.77 -35.99
C CYS A 252 23.90 -19.03 -36.81
N ILE A 253 24.75 -20.01 -36.71
CA ILE A 253 24.60 -21.31 -37.39
C ILE A 253 24.61 -22.41 -36.35
N LEU A 254 23.49 -23.12 -36.17
CA LEU A 254 23.35 -24.27 -35.29
C LEU A 254 23.10 -25.54 -36.10
N GLU A 255 23.95 -26.57 -35.93
CA GLU A 255 23.88 -27.84 -36.68
C GLU A 255 23.84 -27.63 -38.24
N GLY A 256 24.47 -26.56 -38.73
CA GLY A 256 24.47 -26.22 -40.18
C GLY A 256 23.21 -25.48 -40.66
N TYR A 257 22.32 -25.11 -39.74
CA TYR A 257 21.15 -24.31 -40.03
C TYR A 257 21.38 -22.85 -39.61
N ASP A 258 21.09 -21.94 -40.52
CA ASP A 258 21.11 -20.50 -40.24
C ASP A 258 19.89 -20.13 -39.40
N ILE A 259 20.12 -19.65 -38.18
CA ILE A 259 19.07 -19.24 -37.27
C ILE A 259 18.85 -17.75 -37.38
N THR A 260 17.59 -17.36 -37.55
CA THR A 260 17.15 -15.98 -37.72
C THR A 260 16.15 -15.58 -36.65
N MET A 261 15.84 -14.28 -36.60
CA MET A 261 14.82 -13.75 -35.66
C MET A 261 13.42 -14.37 -35.85
N GLU A 262 13.11 -14.92 -37.02
CA GLU A 262 11.84 -15.63 -37.28
C GLU A 262 11.78 -17.02 -36.60
N ASP A 263 12.95 -17.56 -36.27
CA ASP A 263 13.09 -18.89 -35.67
C ASP A 263 13.02 -18.88 -34.14
N ILE A 264 12.99 -17.69 -33.55
CA ILE A 264 12.97 -17.49 -32.09
C ILE A 264 11.87 -16.50 -31.67
N GLU A 265 11.43 -16.63 -30.43
CA GLU A 265 10.61 -15.64 -29.73
C GLU A 265 11.39 -15.13 -28.53
N ILE A 266 11.57 -13.82 -28.46
CA ILE A 266 12.26 -13.17 -27.34
C ILE A 266 11.22 -12.87 -26.28
N ARG A 267 11.41 -13.41 -25.07
CA ARG A 267 10.62 -13.07 -23.90
C ARG A 267 11.52 -12.48 -22.83
N ARG A 268 11.01 -11.42 -22.20
CA ARG A 268 11.61 -10.88 -20.99
C ARG A 268 10.86 -11.47 -19.80
N VAL A 269 11.58 -12.14 -18.92
CA VAL A 269 11.05 -12.72 -17.69
C VAL A 269 11.82 -12.13 -16.50
N GLU A 270 11.20 -12.10 -15.34
CA GLU A 270 11.85 -11.64 -14.14
C GLU A 270 13.09 -12.49 -13.83
N GLN A 271 14.14 -11.84 -13.34
CA GLN A 271 15.29 -12.55 -12.80
C GLN A 271 14.90 -13.31 -11.53
N GLU A 272 15.61 -14.39 -11.26
CA GLU A 272 15.39 -15.17 -10.05
C GLU A 272 15.55 -14.29 -8.79
N GLY A 273 14.59 -14.34 -7.90
CA GLY A 273 14.56 -13.53 -6.69
C GLY A 273 13.77 -12.24 -6.82
N TYR A 274 13.32 -11.86 -8.02
CA TYR A 274 12.44 -10.71 -8.21
C TYR A 274 11.05 -11.14 -8.67
N ALA A 275 10.06 -10.33 -8.33
CA ALA A 275 8.72 -10.43 -8.89
C ALA A 275 8.23 -9.04 -9.24
N ALA A 276 7.65 -8.90 -10.43
CA ALA A 276 7.25 -7.62 -10.99
C ALA A 276 5.82 -7.67 -11.54
N ALA A 277 5.18 -6.50 -11.58
CA ALA A 277 3.95 -6.32 -12.34
C ALA A 277 3.88 -4.89 -12.88
N THR A 278 3.42 -4.77 -14.11
CA THR A 278 3.25 -3.50 -14.81
C THR A 278 1.78 -3.09 -14.79
N ILE A 279 1.56 -1.82 -14.53
CA ILE A 279 0.28 -1.12 -14.64
C ILE A 279 0.39 -0.27 -15.88
N SER A 280 -0.51 -0.47 -16.84
CA SER A 280 -0.60 0.38 -18.04
C SER A 280 -1.78 1.32 -17.87
N ASP A 281 -1.53 2.60 -17.95
CA ASP A 281 -2.53 3.66 -17.85
C ASP A 281 -2.34 4.64 -19.02
N GLU A 282 -3.44 5.10 -19.60
CA GLU A 282 -3.40 5.94 -20.80
C GLU A 282 -2.81 7.34 -20.53
N ASP A 283 -2.98 7.84 -19.29
CA ASP A 283 -2.57 9.20 -18.92
C ASP A 283 -1.13 9.25 -18.36
N ILE A 284 -0.72 8.22 -17.63
CA ILE A 284 0.58 8.20 -16.93
C ILE A 284 1.61 7.24 -17.54
N GLY A 285 1.18 6.44 -18.55
CA GLY A 285 2.02 5.44 -19.19
C GLY A 285 2.18 4.16 -18.37
N ASP A 286 3.22 3.39 -18.70
CA ASP A 286 3.53 2.14 -18.03
C ASP A 286 4.32 2.42 -16.73
N VAL A 287 3.81 1.88 -15.61
CA VAL A 287 4.47 1.92 -14.31
C VAL A 287 4.64 0.49 -13.81
N SER A 288 5.86 0.09 -13.52
CA SER A 288 6.16 -1.25 -13.01
C SER A 288 6.55 -1.20 -11.55
N LEU A 289 5.99 -2.13 -10.76
CA LEU A 289 6.43 -2.39 -9.40
C LEU A 289 7.23 -3.68 -9.38
N VAL A 290 8.45 -3.61 -8.84
CA VAL A 290 9.33 -4.76 -8.65
C VAL A 290 9.56 -4.96 -7.15
N LEU A 291 9.48 -6.19 -6.68
CA LEU A 291 9.76 -6.57 -5.29
C LEU A 291 10.88 -7.61 -5.22
N ASP A 292 11.80 -7.41 -4.27
CA ASP A 292 12.80 -8.42 -3.92
C ASP A 292 12.15 -9.54 -3.11
N MET A 293 12.15 -10.75 -3.66
CA MET A 293 11.54 -11.93 -3.06
C MET A 293 12.56 -12.81 -2.34
N VAL A 294 13.83 -12.42 -2.29
CA VAL A 294 14.85 -13.17 -1.54
C VAL A 294 14.59 -13.04 -0.05
N LEU A 295 14.65 -14.16 0.67
CA LEU A 295 14.54 -14.18 2.14
C LEU A 295 15.91 -14.40 2.76
N ASP A 296 16.25 -13.55 3.69
CA ASP A 296 17.35 -13.75 4.61
C ASP A 296 16.85 -14.01 6.05
N GLN A 297 17.77 -14.31 6.95
CA GLN A 297 17.45 -14.61 8.35
C GLN A 297 16.85 -13.39 9.08
N ASP A 298 17.27 -12.20 8.72
CA ASP A 298 16.76 -10.95 9.32
C ASP A 298 15.29 -10.72 8.96
N LEU A 299 14.93 -10.89 7.69
CA LEU A 299 13.55 -10.80 7.23
C LEU A 299 12.63 -11.87 7.85
N LEU A 300 13.18 -13.09 8.02
CA LEU A 300 12.44 -14.16 8.71
C LEU A 300 12.20 -13.86 10.18
N SER A 301 13.20 -13.30 10.88
CA SER A 301 13.07 -12.84 12.26
C SER A 301 11.99 -11.74 12.40
N LYS A 302 12.05 -10.71 11.56
CA LYS A 302 11.04 -9.63 11.54
C LYS A 302 9.64 -10.15 11.24
N GLY A 303 9.52 -11.09 10.29
CA GLY A 303 8.25 -11.73 9.98
C GLY A 303 7.68 -12.53 11.14
N LEU A 304 8.54 -13.27 11.85
CA LEU A 304 8.17 -14.04 13.04
C LEU A 304 7.72 -13.10 14.18
N ALA A 305 8.46 -12.02 14.44
CA ALA A 305 8.07 -11.03 15.45
C ALA A 305 6.66 -10.48 15.19
N ARG A 306 6.36 -10.10 13.95
CA ARG A 306 5.03 -9.59 13.56
C ARG A 306 3.92 -10.64 13.70
N ASP A 307 4.20 -11.91 13.42
CA ASP A 307 3.25 -12.99 13.62
C ASP A 307 2.92 -13.19 15.11
N ILE A 308 3.92 -13.11 15.97
CA ILE A 308 3.75 -13.19 17.43
C ILE A 308 2.96 -11.99 17.92
N ILE A 309 3.35 -10.75 17.55
CA ILE A 309 2.63 -9.52 17.92
C ILE A 309 1.15 -9.65 17.60
N ARG A 310 0.82 -10.05 16.37
CA ARG A 310 -0.57 -10.21 15.96
C ARG A 310 -1.33 -11.23 16.80
N ARG A 311 -0.70 -12.39 17.11
CA ARG A 311 -1.34 -13.43 17.95
C ARG A 311 -1.61 -12.91 19.34
N VAL A 312 -0.65 -12.20 19.92
CA VAL A 312 -0.79 -11.58 21.25
C VAL A 312 -1.88 -10.52 21.24
N GLN A 313 -1.91 -9.63 20.24
CA GLN A 313 -2.95 -8.60 20.12
C GLN A 313 -4.35 -9.20 19.92
N SER A 314 -4.46 -10.28 19.13
CA SER A 314 -5.73 -11.02 19.01
C SER A 314 -6.18 -11.57 20.35
N LYS A 315 -5.25 -12.14 21.11
CA LYS A 315 -5.57 -12.72 22.43
C LYS A 315 -5.92 -11.65 23.47
N ARG A 316 -5.24 -10.49 23.44
CA ARG A 316 -5.60 -9.33 24.27
C ARG A 316 -7.05 -8.90 24.03
N LYS A 317 -7.46 -8.85 22.74
CA LYS A 317 -8.86 -8.55 22.36
C LYS A 317 -9.84 -9.62 22.84
N ASP A 318 -9.50 -10.91 22.70
CA ASP A 318 -10.36 -12.02 23.18
C ASP A 318 -10.56 -12.00 24.68
N LEU A 319 -9.58 -11.49 25.44
CA LEU A 319 -9.62 -11.35 26.88
C LEU A 319 -10.18 -9.98 27.34
N ASP A 320 -10.61 -9.13 26.43
CA ASP A 320 -11.12 -7.77 26.68
C ASP A 320 -10.19 -6.93 27.56
N LEU A 321 -8.87 -7.05 27.32
CA LEU A 321 -7.88 -6.30 28.07
C LEU A 321 -7.85 -4.84 27.60
N ASP A 322 -7.67 -3.93 28.57
CA ASP A 322 -7.43 -2.53 28.29
C ASP A 322 -6.22 -2.34 27.37
N VAL A 323 -6.27 -1.33 26.51
CA VAL A 323 -5.18 -1.00 25.57
C VAL A 323 -3.88 -0.72 26.35
N GLU A 324 -3.96 -0.13 27.53
CA GLU A 324 -2.80 0.20 28.37
C GLU A 324 -2.35 -0.94 29.29
N ALA A 325 -3.09 -2.04 29.37
CA ALA A 325 -2.74 -3.16 30.24
C ALA A 325 -1.39 -3.78 29.87
N THR A 326 -0.53 -3.95 30.86
CA THR A 326 0.72 -4.71 30.70
C THR A 326 0.46 -6.21 30.88
N ILE A 327 1.21 -7.03 30.14
CA ILE A 327 1.09 -8.50 30.17
C ILE A 327 2.41 -9.16 30.53
N ASN A 328 2.34 -10.38 31.03
CA ASN A 328 3.49 -11.28 31.14
C ASN A 328 3.46 -12.21 29.93
N LEU A 329 4.55 -12.23 29.16
CA LEU A 329 4.63 -12.95 27.91
C LEU A 329 5.68 -14.08 27.97
N ALA A 330 5.28 -15.29 27.65
CA ALA A 330 6.20 -16.39 27.41
C ALA A 330 6.00 -16.92 25.97
N VAL A 331 7.05 -16.90 25.19
CA VAL A 331 7.04 -17.32 23.78
C VAL A 331 7.92 -18.56 23.62
N TRP A 332 7.43 -19.53 22.90
CA TRP A 332 8.20 -20.72 22.47
C TRP A 332 8.28 -20.72 20.96
N ILE A 333 9.49 -20.85 20.42
CA ILE A 333 9.76 -20.97 18.99
C ILE A 333 10.55 -22.23 18.71
N ASP A 334 10.25 -22.88 17.59
CA ASP A 334 10.91 -24.07 17.12
C ASP A 334 11.45 -23.86 15.70
N GLY A 335 12.77 -24.08 15.54
CA GLY A 335 13.43 -24.04 14.24
C GLY A 335 13.65 -22.68 13.59
N LEU A 336 13.33 -21.58 14.30
CA LEU A 336 13.58 -20.20 13.85
C LEU A 336 14.28 -19.43 14.96
N ASP A 337 15.10 -18.44 14.58
CA ASP A 337 15.74 -17.54 15.52
C ASP A 337 15.08 -16.14 15.44
N LEU A 338 14.88 -15.52 16.59
CA LEU A 338 14.42 -14.15 16.71
C LEU A 338 15.60 -13.28 17.15
N SER A 339 15.88 -12.21 16.41
CA SER A 339 16.95 -11.29 16.78
C SER A 339 16.63 -10.54 18.08
N ASP A 340 17.65 -10.12 18.83
CA ASP A 340 17.46 -9.34 20.06
C ASP A 340 16.72 -8.03 19.79
N SER A 341 16.95 -7.41 18.63
CA SER A 341 16.25 -6.18 18.20
C SER A 341 14.78 -6.44 17.98
N ASP A 342 14.43 -7.50 17.24
CA ASP A 342 13.03 -7.85 16.97
C ASP A 342 12.30 -8.31 18.23
N TRP A 343 13.03 -8.98 19.15
CA TRP A 343 12.50 -9.34 20.45
C TRP A 343 12.18 -8.12 21.30
N GLY A 344 13.07 -7.11 21.32
CA GLY A 344 12.83 -5.85 22.01
C GLY A 344 11.65 -5.06 21.43
N HIS A 345 11.56 -5.01 20.10
CA HIS A 345 10.43 -4.39 19.40
C HIS A 345 9.10 -5.10 19.74
N LEU A 346 9.09 -6.44 19.70
CA LEU A 346 7.91 -7.24 20.05
C LEU A 346 7.43 -6.94 21.48
N GLN A 347 8.35 -6.91 22.47
CA GLN A 347 8.01 -6.62 23.85
C GLN A 347 7.35 -5.24 24.00
N SER A 348 7.87 -4.24 23.32
CA SER A 348 7.32 -2.87 23.32
C SER A 348 5.92 -2.84 22.73
N GLU A 349 5.74 -3.41 21.52
CA GLU A 349 4.45 -3.41 20.80
C GLU A 349 3.32 -4.13 21.54
N VAL A 350 3.64 -5.17 22.30
CA VAL A 350 2.62 -5.90 23.08
C VAL A 350 2.50 -5.43 24.52
N ARG A 351 3.26 -4.40 24.92
CA ARG A 351 3.32 -3.87 26.29
C ARG A 351 3.62 -4.96 27.33
N ALA A 352 4.68 -5.74 27.07
CA ALA A 352 5.09 -6.80 27.98
C ALA A 352 5.83 -6.22 29.20
N GLY A 353 5.28 -6.38 30.40
CA GLY A 353 5.93 -6.03 31.66
C GLY A 353 7.05 -7.02 32.01
N SER A 354 6.87 -8.29 31.66
CA SER A 354 7.92 -9.31 31.65
C SER A 354 7.78 -10.21 30.43
N ALA A 355 8.90 -10.63 29.86
CA ALA A 355 8.88 -11.49 28.68
C ALA A 355 10.01 -12.53 28.72
N SER A 356 9.72 -13.75 28.28
CA SER A 356 10.69 -14.83 28.13
C SER A 356 10.57 -15.48 26.76
N LEU A 357 11.74 -15.71 26.12
CA LEU A 357 11.85 -16.42 24.87
C LEU A 357 12.45 -17.80 25.14
N ASN A 358 11.76 -18.86 24.74
CA ASN A 358 12.14 -20.25 24.99
C ASN A 358 12.24 -21.00 23.65
N GLN A 359 13.18 -21.94 23.58
CA GLN A 359 13.32 -22.85 22.44
C GLN A 359 12.45 -24.10 22.64
N GLY A 360 11.85 -24.60 21.55
CA GLY A 360 11.04 -25.81 21.53
C GLY A 360 9.53 -25.55 21.50
N ILE A 361 8.76 -26.60 21.74
CA ILE A 361 7.29 -26.56 21.68
C ILE A 361 6.72 -26.40 23.09
N ALA A 362 5.82 -25.45 23.28
CA ALA A 362 5.13 -25.26 24.55
C ALA A 362 4.35 -26.53 24.94
N LYS A 363 4.43 -26.92 26.20
CA LYS A 363 3.62 -28.01 26.75
C LYS A 363 2.26 -27.46 27.19
N GLY A 364 1.34 -27.34 26.24
CA GLY A 364 -0.04 -26.93 26.47
C GLY A 364 -0.33 -25.45 26.14
N ASP A 365 -1.59 -25.16 25.82
CA ASP A 365 -2.11 -23.80 25.62
C ASP A 365 -2.41 -23.19 26.99
N ASN A 366 -1.41 -22.77 27.72
CA ASN A 366 -1.62 -22.01 28.95
C ASN A 366 -1.46 -20.52 28.64
N PHE A 367 -2.59 -19.88 28.43
CA PHE A 367 -2.72 -18.44 28.55
C PHE A 367 -3.29 -18.15 29.95
N GLU A 368 -2.43 -17.87 30.92
CA GLU A 368 -2.80 -17.35 32.22
C GLU A 368 -2.72 -15.82 32.23
#